data_6f90458911795816259f87169c120cdf
#
_entry.id   6f90458911795816259f87169c120cdf
#
_cell.length_a   1.000
_cell.length_b   1.000
_cell.length_c   1.000
_cell.angle_alpha   90.00
_cell.angle_beta   90.00
_cell.angle_gamma   90.00
#
_symmetry.space_group_name_H-M   'P 1'
#
loop_
_entity.id
_entity.type
_entity.pdbx_description
1 polymer ?
#
loop_
_entity_poly.entity_id
_entity_poly.type
_entity_poly.pdbx_seq_one_letter_code
_entity_poly.pdbx_strand_id
1 'polypeptide(L)'
;MIALCALCITVGAGSVQNVQAASKAMYTIRNMQEKKTYKSSSATYSYQLPQLKGSSAAIKKINKSLKADYNKKQQLKKDLFQQFNTYKKKGTLNKRSLKLFANTKCTVDYNKDGYIRFAYRFAWHGCSSYDATKTTVIYRLKDGKKVSKIPISAADKSALNLIKGTWYSPDGDRVVFSGKKANYYFSSDSTEPDGTFDIDAITKTDYGYYFKIDMGQNIYFGYRLSKNDTSSLTYIGKGKPYSTAGYVKSSSLSRTKQENSL
;
A
#
# COMPACT_ATOMS: atom_id res chain seq x y z
N MET A 1 -46.88 -61.79 -9.88
CA MET A 1 -45.60 -61.25 -9.36
C MET A 1 -45.24 -60.06 -10.22
N ILE A 2 -45.42 -58.87 -9.66
CA ILE A 2 -45.15 -57.62 -10.34
C ILE A 2 -43.86 -57.10 -9.69
N ALA A 3 -42.77 -57.04 -10.47
CA ALA A 3 -41.47 -56.48 -10.00
C ALA A 3 -41.49 -54.95 -10.08
N LEU A 4 -41.36 -54.29 -8.95
CA LEU A 4 -41.25 -52.82 -8.83
C LEU A 4 -39.80 -52.45 -8.99
N CYS A 5 -39.44 -51.85 -10.15
CA CYS A 5 -38.12 -51.20 -10.32
C CYS A 5 -38.12 -49.85 -9.60
N ALA A 6 -37.36 -49.76 -8.50
CA ALA A 6 -37.07 -48.51 -7.83
C ALA A 6 -35.97 -47.74 -8.60
N LEU A 7 -36.34 -46.62 -9.21
CA LEU A 7 -35.43 -45.69 -9.87
C LEU A 7 -34.78 -44.78 -8.79
N CYS A 8 -33.51 -45.04 -8.40
CA CYS A 8 -32.74 -44.16 -7.54
C CYS A 8 -32.29 -42.92 -8.35
N ILE A 9 -32.96 -41.79 -8.13
CA ILE A 9 -32.48 -40.50 -8.58
C ILE A 9 -31.46 -39.99 -7.57
N THR A 10 -30.17 -40.09 -7.91
CA THR A 10 -29.11 -39.41 -7.16
C THR A 10 -29.12 -37.92 -7.52
N VAL A 11 -29.72 -37.11 -6.64
CA VAL A 11 -29.58 -35.66 -6.69
C VAL A 11 -28.14 -35.33 -6.30
N GLY A 12 -27.31 -34.98 -7.27
CA GLY A 12 -25.99 -34.47 -7.06
C GLY A 12 -26.10 -33.15 -6.25
N ALA A 13 -25.68 -33.21 -4.99
CA ALA A 13 -25.50 -32.01 -4.17
C ALA A 13 -24.39 -31.15 -4.78
N GLY A 14 -24.77 -30.22 -5.64
CA GLY A 14 -23.89 -29.16 -6.07
C GLY A 14 -23.42 -28.39 -4.83
N SER A 15 -22.13 -28.49 -4.52
CA SER A 15 -21.51 -27.68 -3.49
C SER A 15 -21.68 -26.21 -3.86
N VAL A 16 -22.61 -25.53 -3.18
CA VAL A 16 -22.69 -24.07 -3.19
C VAL A 16 -21.39 -23.61 -2.55
N GLN A 17 -20.41 -23.24 -3.37
CA GLN A 17 -19.27 -22.50 -2.90
C GLN A 17 -19.82 -21.17 -2.41
N ASN A 18 -19.99 -21.04 -1.09
CA ASN A 18 -20.16 -19.78 -0.43
C ASN A 18 -18.96 -18.91 -0.81
N VAL A 19 -19.16 -18.01 -1.75
CA VAL A 19 -18.24 -16.91 -2.02
C VAL A 19 -18.32 -16.02 -0.77
N GLN A 20 -17.56 -16.41 0.24
CA GLN A 20 -17.40 -15.62 1.46
C GLN A 20 -16.75 -14.32 1.03
N ALA A 21 -17.53 -13.23 1.05
CA ALA A 21 -17.04 -11.88 0.80
C ALA A 21 -15.76 -11.71 1.60
N ALA A 22 -14.67 -11.39 0.92
CA ALA A 22 -13.33 -11.36 1.49
C ALA A 22 -13.30 -10.40 2.68
N SER A 23 -13.33 -10.95 3.88
CA SER A 23 -13.45 -10.20 5.12
C SER A 23 -12.21 -9.36 5.39
N LYS A 24 -12.42 -8.08 5.72
CA LYS A 24 -11.38 -7.24 6.31
C LYS A 24 -10.94 -7.84 7.64
N ALA A 25 -9.64 -7.92 7.88
CA ALA A 25 -9.12 -8.31 9.18
C ALA A 25 -9.28 -7.17 10.19
N MET A 26 -9.76 -7.48 11.38
CA MET A 26 -9.72 -6.53 12.51
C MET A 26 -8.30 -6.53 13.10
N TYR A 27 -7.77 -5.35 13.42
CA TYR A 27 -6.43 -5.21 13.98
C TYR A 27 -6.33 -4.06 14.98
N THR A 28 -5.26 -4.08 15.75
CA THR A 28 -4.81 -2.97 16.59
C THR A 28 -3.35 -2.68 16.31
N ILE A 29 -2.89 -1.48 16.60
CA ILE A 29 -1.48 -1.10 16.55
C ILE A 29 -1.07 -0.67 17.96
N ARG A 30 -0.14 -1.41 18.56
CA ARG A 30 0.39 -1.10 19.89
C ARG A 30 1.67 -0.29 19.76
N ASN A 31 1.75 0.82 20.50
CA ASN A 31 2.98 1.59 20.61
C ASN A 31 3.88 0.96 21.68
N MET A 32 5.06 0.51 21.25
CA MET A 32 6.13 0.03 22.10
C MET A 32 7.18 1.14 22.17
N GLN A 33 7.37 1.76 23.34
CA GLN A 33 8.27 2.88 23.50
C GLN A 33 9.14 2.73 24.73
N GLU A 34 10.41 3.12 24.59
CA GLU A 34 11.37 3.23 25.70
C GLU A 34 12.23 4.48 25.48
N LYS A 35 12.51 5.20 26.56
CA LYS A 35 13.27 6.45 26.50
C LYS A 35 14.32 6.45 27.60
N LYS A 36 15.53 6.91 27.26
CA LYS A 36 16.59 7.26 28.21
C LYS A 36 16.86 8.75 28.14
N THR A 37 17.11 9.35 29.28
CA THR A 37 17.40 10.79 29.38
C THR A 37 18.66 11.01 30.19
N TYR A 38 19.39 12.08 29.88
CA TYR A 38 20.51 12.58 30.65
C TYR A 38 20.64 14.07 30.39
N LYS A 39 20.45 14.90 31.43
CA LYS A 39 20.37 16.38 31.31
C LYS A 39 19.30 16.73 30.25
N SER A 40 19.66 17.58 29.29
CA SER A 40 18.78 17.99 28.16
C SER A 40 18.76 17.01 27.00
N SER A 41 19.53 15.90 27.08
CA SER A 41 19.66 14.92 26.03
C SER A 41 18.69 13.73 26.21
N SER A 42 18.30 13.10 25.13
CA SER A 42 17.46 11.89 25.17
C SER A 42 17.78 10.92 24.03
N ALA A 43 17.50 9.63 24.29
CA ALA A 43 17.43 8.59 23.28
C ALA A 43 16.06 7.92 23.36
N THR A 44 15.32 7.88 22.26
CA THR A 44 13.95 7.34 22.21
C THR A 44 13.88 6.22 21.18
N TYR A 45 13.54 5.01 21.64
CA TYR A 45 13.13 3.93 20.79
C TYR A 45 11.62 3.86 20.75
N SER A 46 11.02 3.77 19.55
CA SER A 46 9.59 3.51 19.39
C SER A 46 9.32 2.57 18.23
N TYR A 47 8.35 1.69 18.43
CA TYR A 47 7.92 0.73 17.43
C TYR A 47 6.41 0.54 17.49
N GLN A 48 5.73 0.68 16.37
CA GLN A 48 4.32 0.38 16.22
C GLN A 48 4.15 -1.07 15.80
N LEU A 49 3.72 -1.92 16.74
CA LEU A 49 3.48 -3.35 16.56
C LEU A 49 2.02 -3.60 16.19
N PRO A 50 1.70 -4.00 14.94
CA PRO A 50 0.35 -4.40 14.58
C PRO A 50 0.03 -5.79 15.14
N GLN A 51 -1.24 -6.01 15.46
CA GLN A 51 -1.77 -7.27 15.93
C GLN A 51 -3.19 -7.48 15.37
N LEU A 52 -3.41 -8.58 14.67
CA LEU A 52 -4.74 -8.95 14.19
C LEU A 52 -5.57 -9.52 15.33
N LYS A 53 -6.87 -9.18 15.34
CA LYS A 53 -7.85 -9.73 16.26
C LYS A 53 -8.45 -11.01 15.70
N GLY A 54 -8.66 -12.01 16.55
CA GLY A 54 -9.26 -13.31 16.22
C GLY A 54 -8.39 -14.49 16.68
N SER A 55 -8.97 -15.67 16.63
CA SER A 55 -8.39 -16.91 17.20
C SER A 55 -7.98 -17.94 16.14
N SER A 56 -8.24 -17.70 14.84
CA SER A 56 -7.92 -18.69 13.79
C SER A 56 -6.41 -18.99 13.73
N ALA A 57 -6.06 -20.19 13.27
CA ALA A 57 -4.67 -20.59 13.09
C ALA A 57 -3.89 -19.63 12.18
N ALA A 58 -4.53 -19.09 11.12
CA ALA A 58 -3.95 -18.12 10.23
C ALA A 58 -3.61 -16.80 10.96
N ILE A 59 -4.54 -16.26 11.77
CA ILE A 59 -4.31 -15.05 12.56
C ILE A 59 -3.20 -15.25 13.58
N LYS A 60 -3.20 -16.38 14.31
CA LYS A 60 -2.12 -16.72 15.24
C LYS A 60 -0.76 -16.75 14.54
N LYS A 61 -0.70 -17.35 13.35
CA LYS A 61 0.53 -17.43 12.54
C LYS A 61 1.02 -16.04 12.11
N ILE A 62 0.11 -15.14 11.63
CA ILE A 62 0.45 -13.77 11.28
C ILE A 62 1.00 -13.03 12.50
N ASN A 63 0.29 -13.08 13.63
CA ASN A 63 0.70 -12.40 14.85
C ASN A 63 2.06 -12.91 15.37
N LYS A 64 2.34 -14.22 15.26
CA LYS A 64 3.66 -14.81 15.58
C LYS A 64 4.75 -14.24 14.68
N SER A 65 4.48 -14.09 13.35
CA SER A 65 5.42 -13.51 12.40
C SER A 65 5.68 -12.02 12.70
N LEU A 66 4.64 -11.22 12.95
CA LEU A 66 4.76 -9.81 13.31
C LEU A 66 5.57 -9.62 14.61
N LYS A 67 5.34 -10.49 15.61
CA LYS A 67 6.11 -10.49 16.86
C LYS A 67 7.58 -10.87 16.64
N ALA A 68 7.85 -11.84 15.76
CA ALA A 68 9.22 -12.23 15.40
C ALA A 68 9.96 -11.09 14.69
N ASP A 69 9.30 -10.37 13.78
CA ASP A 69 9.87 -9.20 13.10
C ASP A 69 10.16 -8.06 14.10
N TYR A 70 9.26 -7.82 15.05
CA TYR A 70 9.49 -6.88 16.16
C TYR A 70 10.72 -7.30 17.00
N ASN A 71 10.83 -8.58 17.36
CA ASN A 71 11.94 -9.07 18.17
C ASN A 71 13.30 -8.86 17.48
N LYS A 72 13.37 -9.05 16.15
CA LYS A 72 14.59 -8.72 15.37
C LYS A 72 14.97 -7.25 15.46
N LYS A 73 13.99 -6.35 15.54
CA LYS A 73 14.23 -4.91 15.67
C LYS A 73 14.66 -4.46 17.07
N GLN A 74 14.66 -5.35 18.08
CA GLN A 74 15.18 -5.05 19.41
C GLN A 74 16.70 -4.79 19.41
N GLN A 75 17.42 -5.28 18.41
CA GLN A 75 18.84 -4.96 18.26
C GLN A 75 19.03 -3.46 18.04
N LEU A 76 18.22 -2.81 17.20
CA LEU A 76 18.26 -1.34 17.00
C LEU A 76 18.07 -0.55 18.32
N LYS A 77 17.21 -1.05 19.21
CA LYS A 77 17.04 -0.46 20.55
C LYS A 77 18.32 -0.57 21.38
N LYS A 78 18.95 -1.74 21.37
CA LYS A 78 20.21 -1.96 22.09
C LYS A 78 21.30 -1.02 21.56
N ASP A 79 21.47 -0.94 20.24
CA ASP A 79 22.48 -0.11 19.58
C ASP A 79 22.26 1.38 19.90
N LEU A 80 21.00 1.87 19.82
CA LEU A 80 20.63 3.23 20.19
C LEU A 80 21.04 3.59 21.62
N PHE A 81 20.67 2.72 22.57
CA PHE A 81 20.96 2.99 23.99
C PHE A 81 22.42 2.79 24.34
N GLN A 82 23.13 1.90 23.67
CA GLN A 82 24.57 1.75 23.78
C GLN A 82 25.30 3.02 23.29
N GLN A 83 24.90 3.54 22.14
CA GLN A 83 25.43 4.79 21.60
C GLN A 83 25.19 5.97 22.57
N PHE A 84 23.98 6.09 23.10
CA PHE A 84 23.65 7.12 24.08
C PHE A 84 24.53 7.03 25.35
N ASN A 85 24.72 5.82 25.88
CA ASN A 85 25.57 5.58 27.04
C ASN A 85 27.05 5.91 26.74
N THR A 86 27.52 5.60 25.53
CA THR A 86 28.87 5.96 25.07
C THR A 86 29.08 7.47 25.06
N TYR A 87 28.13 8.23 24.53
CA TYR A 87 28.18 9.70 24.54
C TYR A 87 28.13 10.29 25.95
N LYS A 88 27.35 9.68 26.85
CA LYS A 88 27.35 10.05 28.27
C LYS A 88 28.73 9.85 28.89
N LYS A 89 29.32 8.66 28.73
CA LYS A 89 30.65 8.34 29.28
C LYS A 89 31.76 9.25 28.76
N LYS A 90 31.72 9.60 27.47
CA LYS A 90 32.68 10.53 26.82
C LYS A 90 32.46 12.00 27.17
N GLY A 91 31.47 12.32 27.99
CA GLY A 91 31.14 13.70 28.34
C GLY A 91 30.49 14.52 27.21
N THR A 92 30.21 13.92 26.06
CA THR A 92 29.59 14.60 24.89
C THR A 92 28.25 15.22 25.26
N LEU A 93 27.42 14.52 26.07
CA LEU A 93 26.11 14.99 26.51
C LEU A 93 26.16 16.12 27.54
N ASN A 94 27.36 16.44 28.08
CA ASN A 94 27.54 17.59 28.93
C ASN A 94 27.75 18.88 28.12
N LYS A 95 28.27 18.75 26.89
CA LYS A 95 28.66 19.87 26.03
C LYS A 95 27.54 20.29 25.06
N ARG A 96 26.62 19.37 24.73
CA ARG A 96 25.50 19.64 23.79
C ARG A 96 24.30 18.78 24.08
N SER A 97 23.12 19.31 23.79
CA SER A 97 21.87 18.56 23.83
C SER A 97 21.72 17.68 22.58
N LEU A 98 21.50 16.39 22.78
CA LEU A 98 21.29 15.42 21.69
C LEU A 98 19.94 14.73 21.82
N LYS A 99 19.24 14.63 20.71
CA LYS A 99 17.96 13.87 20.60
C LYS A 99 18.16 12.73 19.62
N LEU A 100 18.55 11.56 20.13
CA LEU A 100 18.71 10.35 19.35
C LEU A 100 17.37 9.60 19.26
N PHE A 101 17.08 8.98 18.13
CA PHE A 101 15.91 8.13 18.06
C PHE A 101 16.04 6.99 17.03
N ALA A 102 15.29 5.92 17.30
CA ALA A 102 14.98 4.86 16.35
C ALA A 102 13.47 4.66 16.39
N ASN A 103 12.79 5.06 15.32
CA ASN A 103 11.33 5.09 15.26
C ASN A 103 10.82 4.24 14.10
N THR A 104 9.91 3.32 14.38
CA THR A 104 9.21 2.53 13.37
C THR A 104 7.72 2.79 13.47
N LYS A 105 7.16 3.48 12.47
CA LYS A 105 5.72 3.67 12.31
C LYS A 105 5.15 2.60 11.42
N CYS A 106 3.95 2.11 11.75
CA CYS A 106 3.22 1.11 10.97
C CYS A 106 1.87 1.66 10.55
N THR A 107 1.52 1.47 9.28
CA THR A 107 0.17 1.73 8.76
C THR A 107 -0.35 0.49 8.04
N VAL A 108 -1.68 0.33 8.00
CA VAL A 108 -2.33 -0.67 7.15
C VAL A 108 -2.84 0.05 5.92
N ASP A 109 -2.21 -0.18 4.78
CA ASP A 109 -2.53 0.47 3.52
C ASP A 109 -3.33 -0.43 2.55
N TYR A 110 -3.53 -1.70 2.92
CA TYR A 110 -4.42 -2.64 2.23
C TYR A 110 -5.02 -3.63 3.23
N ASN A 111 -6.34 -3.81 3.23
CA ASN A 111 -7.04 -4.77 4.08
C ASN A 111 -8.37 -5.15 3.43
N LYS A 112 -8.32 -5.97 2.39
CA LYS A 112 -9.46 -6.48 1.64
C LYS A 112 -9.07 -7.72 0.84
N ASP A 113 -10.03 -8.37 0.17
CA ASP A 113 -9.81 -9.49 -0.76
C ASP A 113 -9.01 -10.65 -0.17
N GLY A 114 -9.12 -10.87 1.17
CA GLY A 114 -8.38 -11.93 1.86
C GLY A 114 -6.90 -11.63 2.10
N TYR A 115 -6.47 -10.37 1.98
CA TYR A 115 -5.09 -9.93 2.21
C TYR A 115 -5.05 -8.73 3.14
N ILE A 116 -3.94 -8.62 3.89
CA ILE A 116 -3.60 -7.41 4.65
C ILE A 116 -2.14 -7.04 4.37
N ARG A 117 -1.88 -5.74 4.14
CA ARG A 117 -0.56 -5.18 3.94
C ARG A 117 -0.25 -4.16 5.02
N PHE A 118 0.88 -4.37 5.69
CA PHE A 118 1.46 -3.43 6.63
C PHE A 118 2.61 -2.68 5.97
N ALA A 119 2.56 -1.36 5.99
CA ALA A 119 3.65 -0.50 5.56
C ALA A 119 4.37 0.06 6.78
N TYR A 120 5.68 -0.15 6.84
CA TYR A 120 6.54 0.34 7.91
C TYR A 120 7.40 1.47 7.37
N ARG A 121 7.45 2.57 8.12
CA ARG A 121 8.41 3.65 7.94
C ARG A 121 9.36 3.62 9.13
N PHE A 122 10.61 3.32 8.87
CA PHE A 122 11.69 3.39 9.83
C PHE A 122 12.42 4.71 9.69
N ALA A 123 12.74 5.35 10.81
CA ALA A 123 13.60 6.51 10.86
C ALA A 123 14.58 6.35 12.02
N TRP A 124 15.87 6.57 11.74
CA TRP A 124 16.96 6.53 12.67
C TRP A 124 17.65 7.89 12.68
N HIS A 125 17.96 8.41 13.87
CA HIS A 125 18.79 9.58 14.02
C HIS A 125 19.87 9.29 15.09
N GLY A 126 21.10 9.10 14.63
CA GLY A 126 22.32 9.15 15.42
C GLY A 126 22.95 10.54 15.34
N CYS A 127 24.04 10.77 16.07
CA CYS A 127 24.70 12.08 16.10
C CYS A 127 25.21 12.59 14.74
N SER A 128 25.50 11.71 13.81
CA SER A 128 26.12 12.02 12.51
C SER A 128 25.32 11.54 11.30
N SER A 129 24.21 10.82 11.52
CA SER A 129 23.45 10.25 10.43
C SER A 129 21.94 10.29 10.70
N TYR A 130 21.19 10.57 9.65
CA TYR A 130 19.76 10.37 9.56
C TYR A 130 19.49 9.35 8.45
N ASP A 131 18.74 8.31 8.76
CA ASP A 131 18.31 7.31 7.78
C ASP A 131 16.81 7.11 7.87
N ALA A 132 16.16 6.96 6.73
CA ALA A 132 14.73 6.70 6.65
C ALA A 132 14.44 5.70 5.54
N THR A 133 13.79 4.59 5.90
CA THR A 133 13.41 3.54 4.95
C THR A 133 11.93 3.21 5.03
N LYS A 134 11.36 2.78 3.90
CA LYS A 134 9.99 2.25 3.81
C LYS A 134 10.06 0.77 3.43
N THR A 135 9.35 -0.07 4.16
CA THR A 135 9.21 -1.50 3.85
C THR A 135 7.76 -1.91 3.96
N THR A 136 7.36 -2.93 3.21
CA THR A 136 6.01 -3.49 3.28
C THR A 136 6.04 -4.98 3.54
N VAL A 137 5.01 -5.49 4.22
CA VAL A 137 4.79 -6.91 4.40
C VAL A 137 3.33 -7.24 4.13
N ILE A 138 3.09 -8.30 3.36
CA ILE A 138 1.76 -8.73 2.95
C ILE A 138 1.48 -10.11 3.49
N TYR A 139 0.31 -10.30 4.08
CA TYR A 139 -0.16 -11.61 4.53
C TYR A 139 -1.47 -11.97 3.85
N ARG A 140 -1.59 -13.25 3.47
CA ARG A 140 -2.83 -13.86 3.03
C ARG A 140 -3.60 -14.34 4.26
N LEU A 141 -4.85 -13.87 4.42
CA LEU A 141 -5.64 -14.08 5.64
C LEU A 141 -6.13 -15.52 5.81
N LYS A 142 -6.32 -16.29 4.71
CA LYS A 142 -6.84 -17.66 4.79
C LYS A 142 -5.88 -18.66 5.45
N ASP A 143 -4.57 -18.45 5.37
CA ASP A 143 -3.55 -19.39 5.85
C ASP A 143 -2.38 -18.71 6.59
N GLY A 144 -2.41 -17.39 6.72
CA GLY A 144 -1.39 -16.61 7.39
C GLY A 144 -0.02 -16.62 6.72
N LYS A 145 0.05 -16.97 5.43
CA LYS A 145 1.32 -16.97 4.68
C LYS A 145 1.71 -15.53 4.30
N LYS A 146 2.99 -15.22 4.45
CA LYS A 146 3.62 -14.03 3.89
C LYS A 146 3.75 -14.20 2.37
N VAL A 147 3.37 -13.17 1.61
CA VAL A 147 3.41 -13.20 0.14
C VAL A 147 4.12 -11.96 -0.38
N SER A 148 4.72 -12.05 -1.57
CA SER A 148 5.45 -10.94 -2.19
C SER A 148 4.53 -9.90 -2.84
N LYS A 149 3.35 -10.32 -3.30
CA LYS A 149 2.36 -9.46 -3.97
C LYS A 149 0.93 -9.91 -3.67
N ILE A 150 0.01 -8.95 -3.76
CA ILE A 150 -1.43 -9.23 -3.71
C ILE A 150 -1.87 -9.58 -5.15
N PRO A 151 -2.54 -10.73 -5.36
CA PRO A 151 -3.13 -11.04 -6.66
C PRO A 151 -4.15 -9.96 -7.06
N ILE A 152 -4.27 -9.72 -8.35
CA ILE A 152 -5.30 -8.82 -8.88
C ILE A 152 -6.66 -9.48 -8.69
N SER A 153 -7.59 -8.80 -8.02
CA SER A 153 -8.97 -9.28 -7.83
C SER A 153 -9.71 -9.36 -9.18
N ALA A 154 -10.77 -10.15 -9.26
CA ALA A 154 -11.60 -10.20 -10.46
C ALA A 154 -12.20 -8.81 -10.80
N ALA A 155 -12.62 -8.06 -9.77
CA ALA A 155 -13.14 -6.70 -9.93
C ALA A 155 -12.06 -5.74 -10.45
N ASP A 156 -10.83 -5.83 -9.92
CA ASP A 156 -9.71 -5.02 -10.39
C ASP A 156 -9.31 -5.40 -11.84
N LYS A 157 -9.36 -6.69 -12.21
CA LYS A 157 -9.12 -7.12 -13.60
C LYS A 157 -10.13 -6.50 -14.56
N SER A 158 -11.42 -6.51 -14.18
CA SER A 158 -12.48 -5.89 -14.98
C SER A 158 -12.23 -4.40 -15.14
N ALA A 159 -11.89 -3.69 -14.07
CA ALA A 159 -11.57 -2.27 -14.12
C ALA A 159 -10.32 -1.98 -14.99
N LEU A 160 -9.27 -2.80 -14.86
CA LEU A 160 -8.06 -2.68 -15.68
C LEU A 160 -8.32 -2.94 -17.17
N ASN A 161 -9.26 -3.82 -17.51
CA ASN A 161 -9.66 -4.05 -18.88
C ASN A 161 -10.41 -2.82 -19.47
N LEU A 162 -11.19 -2.12 -18.66
CA LEU A 162 -11.86 -0.89 -19.09
C LEU A 162 -10.88 0.24 -19.41
N ILE A 163 -9.81 0.40 -18.60
CA ILE A 163 -8.81 1.45 -18.81
C ILE A 163 -7.72 1.06 -19.82
N LYS A 164 -7.56 -0.22 -20.14
CA LYS A 164 -6.52 -0.74 -21.04
C LYS A 164 -6.51 -0.01 -22.38
N GLY A 165 -5.32 0.38 -22.86
CA GLY A 165 -5.11 1.03 -24.16
C GLY A 165 -4.43 2.37 -24.04
N THR A 166 -4.42 3.11 -25.14
CA THR A 166 -3.77 4.40 -25.27
C THR A 166 -4.80 5.53 -25.09
N TRP A 167 -4.43 6.53 -24.31
CA TRP A 167 -5.23 7.70 -23.99
C TRP A 167 -4.42 8.95 -24.28
N TYR A 168 -5.02 9.95 -24.87
CA TYR A 168 -4.39 11.21 -25.26
C TYR A 168 -4.98 12.37 -24.47
N SER A 169 -4.12 13.27 -24.01
CA SER A 169 -4.54 14.56 -23.46
C SER A 169 -4.77 15.59 -24.56
N PRO A 170 -5.54 16.66 -24.29
CA PRO A 170 -5.65 17.80 -25.20
C PRO A 170 -4.30 18.47 -25.49
N ASP A 171 -3.37 18.39 -24.54
CA ASP A 171 -2.04 19.02 -24.62
C ASP A 171 -1.02 18.16 -25.41
N GLY A 172 -1.45 17.03 -26.01
CA GLY A 172 -0.60 16.14 -26.78
C GLY A 172 0.15 15.08 -25.98
N ASP A 173 -0.01 15.02 -24.66
CA ASP A 173 0.53 13.94 -23.84
C ASP A 173 -0.23 12.65 -24.11
N ARG A 174 0.44 11.53 -23.82
CA ARG A 174 -0.17 10.23 -23.98
C ARG A 174 0.12 9.34 -22.76
N VAL A 175 -0.85 8.55 -22.36
CA VAL A 175 -0.66 7.47 -21.38
C VAL A 175 -1.15 6.13 -21.94
N VAL A 176 -0.35 5.08 -21.76
CA VAL A 176 -0.68 3.72 -22.21
C VAL A 176 -0.84 2.82 -21.00
N PHE A 177 -2.05 2.27 -20.81
CA PHE A 177 -2.33 1.32 -19.74
C PHE A 177 -2.21 -0.11 -20.23
N SER A 178 -1.38 -0.91 -19.56
CA SER A 178 -1.22 -2.34 -19.78
C SER A 178 -1.17 -3.08 -18.44
N GLY A 179 -2.24 -3.81 -18.12
CA GLY A 179 -2.41 -4.40 -16.79
C GLY A 179 -2.33 -3.34 -15.69
N LYS A 180 -1.44 -3.52 -14.73
CA LYS A 180 -1.18 -2.55 -13.65
C LYS A 180 -0.12 -1.50 -13.98
N LYS A 181 0.33 -1.41 -15.22
CA LYS A 181 1.33 -0.44 -15.67
C LYS A 181 0.67 0.72 -16.39
N ALA A 182 1.15 1.91 -16.12
CA ALA A 182 0.85 3.13 -16.84
C ALA A 182 2.15 3.71 -17.38
N ASN A 183 2.33 3.71 -18.69
CA ASN A 183 3.44 4.32 -19.37
C ASN A 183 3.03 5.72 -19.82
N TYR A 184 3.74 6.72 -19.37
CA TYR A 184 3.47 8.13 -19.64
C TYR A 184 4.46 8.68 -20.67
N TYR A 185 3.97 9.49 -21.59
CA TYR A 185 4.73 10.12 -22.66
C TYR A 185 4.36 11.60 -22.73
N PHE A 186 5.32 12.49 -22.61
CA PHE A 186 5.11 13.96 -22.72
C PHE A 186 4.81 14.43 -24.14
N SER A 187 5.05 13.57 -25.13
CA SER A 187 4.68 13.82 -26.52
C SER A 187 3.98 12.62 -27.11
N SER A 188 2.98 12.87 -27.96
CA SER A 188 2.27 11.81 -28.69
C SER A 188 3.21 11.00 -29.61
N ASP A 189 4.29 11.61 -30.04
CA ASP A 189 5.22 11.02 -31.03
C ASP A 189 6.43 10.31 -30.38
N SER A 190 6.59 10.41 -29.03
CA SER A 190 7.64 9.69 -28.32
C SER A 190 7.49 8.19 -28.49
N THR A 191 8.58 7.48 -28.85
CA THR A 191 8.61 6.02 -28.97
C THR A 191 8.83 5.34 -27.63
N GLU A 192 9.58 5.96 -26.72
CA GLU A 192 9.87 5.46 -25.38
C GLU A 192 9.10 6.24 -24.32
N PRO A 193 8.66 5.59 -23.24
CA PRO A 193 7.96 6.28 -22.16
C PRO A 193 8.93 7.15 -21.34
N ASP A 194 8.51 8.38 -21.05
CA ASP A 194 9.19 9.27 -20.11
C ASP A 194 9.07 8.78 -18.67
N GLY A 195 8.05 7.98 -18.37
CA GLY A 195 7.87 7.34 -17.08
C GLY A 195 6.98 6.11 -17.14
N THR A 196 7.32 5.10 -16.33
CA THR A 196 6.52 3.90 -16.13
C THR A 196 6.14 3.77 -14.66
N PHE A 197 4.85 3.70 -14.38
CA PHE A 197 4.32 3.69 -13.03
C PHE A 197 3.42 2.47 -12.80
N ASP A 198 3.36 2.00 -11.55
CA ASP A 198 2.42 0.97 -11.15
C ASP A 198 1.12 1.60 -10.65
N ILE A 199 -0.02 1.03 -11.06
CA ILE A 199 -1.30 1.32 -10.44
C ILE A 199 -1.31 0.67 -9.05
N ASP A 200 -1.17 1.50 -8.00
CA ASP A 200 -1.07 1.06 -6.61
C ASP A 200 -2.41 0.59 -6.05
N ALA A 201 -3.48 1.30 -6.39
CA ALA A 201 -4.82 0.98 -5.92
C ALA A 201 -5.89 1.29 -6.97
N ILE A 202 -6.94 0.49 -6.97
CA ILE A 202 -8.17 0.71 -7.76
C ILE A 202 -9.31 0.84 -6.77
N THR A 203 -10.04 1.94 -6.84
CA THR A 203 -11.19 2.20 -5.96
C THR A 203 -12.43 2.38 -6.81
N LYS A 204 -13.46 1.55 -6.56
CA LYS A 204 -14.79 1.76 -7.12
C LYS A 204 -15.49 2.86 -6.32
N THR A 205 -16.02 3.85 -7.00
CA THR A 205 -16.77 4.97 -6.43
C THR A 205 -18.15 5.04 -7.10
N ASP A 206 -19.02 5.91 -6.60
CA ASP A 206 -20.33 6.15 -7.22
C ASP A 206 -20.22 6.73 -8.63
N TYR A 207 -19.12 7.40 -8.92
CA TYR A 207 -18.81 8.02 -10.22
C TYR A 207 -18.09 7.08 -11.21
N GLY A 208 -17.59 5.90 -10.75
CA GLY A 208 -16.85 4.95 -11.58
C GLY A 208 -15.63 4.38 -10.88
N TYR A 209 -14.50 4.28 -11.59
CA TYR A 209 -13.26 3.75 -11.04
C TYR A 209 -12.20 4.86 -10.91
N TYR A 210 -11.49 4.85 -9.79
CA TYR A 210 -10.31 5.66 -9.56
C TYR A 210 -9.07 4.77 -9.51
N PHE A 211 -8.10 5.04 -10.39
CA PHE A 211 -6.83 4.34 -10.50
C PHE A 211 -5.73 5.22 -9.90
N LYS A 212 -5.25 4.86 -8.73
CA LYS A 212 -4.21 5.61 -8.01
C LYS A 212 -2.82 5.14 -8.43
N ILE A 213 -1.94 6.08 -8.69
CA ILE A 213 -0.52 5.89 -8.98
C ILE A 213 0.29 6.57 -7.87
N ASP A 214 1.18 5.82 -7.20
CA ASP A 214 2.05 6.34 -6.14
C ASP A 214 3.46 6.53 -6.70
N MET A 215 3.91 7.78 -6.80
CA MET A 215 5.26 8.15 -7.23
C MET A 215 6.28 8.13 -6.08
N GLY A 216 5.89 7.73 -4.88
CA GLY A 216 6.73 7.83 -3.68
C GLY A 216 6.70 9.25 -3.06
N GLN A 217 7.43 9.43 -1.96
CA GLN A 217 7.55 10.72 -1.23
C GLN A 217 6.22 11.43 -0.91
N ASN A 218 5.10 10.67 -0.79
CA ASN A 218 3.73 11.18 -0.63
C ASN A 218 3.18 11.95 -1.86
N ILE A 219 3.82 11.82 -3.01
CA ILE A 219 3.31 12.32 -4.29
C ILE A 219 2.50 11.19 -4.92
N TYR A 220 1.25 11.47 -5.24
CA TYR A 220 0.39 10.57 -5.98
C TYR A 220 -0.50 11.34 -6.93
N PHE A 221 -0.83 10.69 -8.01
CA PHE A 221 -1.83 11.13 -8.96
C PHE A 221 -2.70 9.95 -9.35
N GLY A 222 -3.69 10.17 -10.16
CA GLY A 222 -4.54 9.10 -10.62
C GLY A 222 -5.44 9.50 -11.75
N TYR A 223 -6.16 8.51 -12.24
CA TYR A 223 -7.11 8.67 -13.31
C TYR A 223 -8.48 8.18 -12.84
N ARG A 224 -9.53 8.93 -13.19
CA ARG A 224 -10.91 8.55 -12.95
C ARG A 224 -11.58 8.20 -14.27
N LEU A 225 -12.07 6.96 -14.36
CA LEU A 225 -12.92 6.51 -15.45
C LEU A 225 -14.37 6.58 -14.99
N SER A 226 -15.20 7.33 -15.71
CA SER A 226 -16.63 7.41 -15.43
C SER A 226 -17.32 6.07 -15.70
N LYS A 227 -18.33 5.72 -14.90
CA LYS A 227 -19.20 4.57 -15.19
C LYS A 227 -20.14 4.79 -16.37
N ASN A 228 -20.44 6.04 -16.66
CA ASN A 228 -21.39 6.45 -17.72
C ASN A 228 -20.68 6.76 -19.04
N ASP A 229 -19.38 7.05 -18.98
CA ASP A 229 -18.57 7.32 -20.17
C ASP A 229 -17.19 6.67 -20.01
N THR A 230 -16.99 5.56 -20.71
CA THR A 230 -15.72 4.82 -20.72
C THR A 230 -14.79 5.24 -21.86
N SER A 231 -15.13 6.29 -22.61
CA SER A 231 -14.31 6.85 -23.69
C SER A 231 -13.37 7.96 -23.20
N SER A 232 -13.60 8.50 -22.01
CA SER A 232 -12.78 9.56 -21.42
C SER A 232 -12.26 9.22 -20.03
N LEU A 233 -11.08 9.74 -19.71
CA LEU A 233 -10.47 9.69 -18.39
C LEU A 233 -10.29 11.11 -17.85
N THR A 234 -10.50 11.29 -16.55
CA THR A 234 -10.14 12.51 -15.85
C THR A 234 -8.85 12.28 -15.09
N TYR A 235 -7.81 13.05 -15.41
CA TYR A 235 -6.58 13.10 -14.62
C TYR A 235 -6.84 13.87 -13.33
N ILE A 236 -6.41 13.31 -12.20
CA ILE A 236 -6.53 13.89 -10.86
C ILE A 236 -5.14 13.94 -10.26
N GLY A 237 -4.50 15.11 -10.30
CA GLY A 237 -3.24 15.36 -9.62
C GLY A 237 -3.48 15.87 -8.20
N LYS A 238 -2.76 15.35 -7.22
CA LYS A 238 -2.71 15.91 -5.87
C LYS A 238 -1.28 16.28 -5.55
N GLY A 239 -1.05 17.58 -5.38
CA GLY A 239 0.23 18.11 -4.90
C GLY A 239 0.56 17.63 -3.49
N LYS A 240 1.76 17.93 -3.02
CA LYS A 240 2.22 17.57 -1.66
C LYS A 240 1.17 17.95 -0.61
N PRO A 241 0.93 17.12 0.41
CA PRO A 241 -0.11 17.31 1.42
C PRO A 241 0.09 18.53 2.33
N TYR A 242 1.06 19.39 2.05
CA TYR A 242 1.37 20.58 2.85
C TYR A 242 0.76 21.89 2.33
N SER A 243 0.05 21.90 1.21
CA SER A 243 -0.78 23.04 0.85
C SER A 243 -2.20 22.76 1.34
N THR A 244 -2.65 23.53 2.31
CA THR A 244 -4.04 23.56 2.78
C THR A 244 -5.02 24.04 1.70
N ALA A 245 -4.54 24.61 0.61
CA ALA A 245 -5.27 24.82 -0.64
C ALA A 245 -5.01 23.61 -1.54
N GLY A 246 -5.85 22.58 -1.45
CA GLY A 246 -5.76 21.41 -2.31
C GLY A 246 -6.08 21.77 -3.77
N TYR A 247 -5.08 22.16 -4.52
CA TYR A 247 -5.21 22.27 -5.97
C TYR A 247 -5.32 20.88 -6.57
N VAL A 248 -6.54 20.46 -6.87
CA VAL A 248 -6.79 19.32 -7.73
C VAL A 248 -6.76 19.83 -9.17
N LYS A 249 -5.65 19.62 -9.85
CA LYS A 249 -5.60 19.84 -11.29
C LYS A 249 -6.25 18.64 -11.96
N SER A 250 -7.36 18.83 -12.69
CA SER A 250 -7.99 17.79 -13.49
C SER A 250 -7.90 18.16 -14.97
N SER A 251 -7.56 17.18 -15.80
CA SER A 251 -7.62 17.26 -17.26
C SER A 251 -8.31 16.02 -17.80
N SER A 252 -8.97 16.13 -18.95
CA SER A 252 -9.61 15.00 -19.61
C SER A 252 -8.66 14.37 -20.61
N LEU A 253 -8.66 13.02 -20.64
CA LEU A 253 -7.94 12.21 -21.61
C LEU A 253 -8.97 11.40 -22.41
N SER A 254 -8.79 11.27 -23.72
CA SER A 254 -9.64 10.47 -24.58
C SER A 254 -8.89 9.27 -25.18
N ARG A 255 -9.62 8.29 -25.71
CA ARG A 255 -9.02 7.15 -26.42
C ARG A 255 -8.58 7.50 -27.83
N THR A 256 -9.14 8.53 -28.40
CA THR A 256 -8.81 8.99 -29.74
C THR A 256 -7.76 10.08 -29.68
N LYS A 257 -6.80 10.01 -30.59
CA LYS A 257 -5.88 11.11 -30.83
C LYS A 257 -6.72 12.30 -31.32
N GLN A 258 -6.66 13.44 -30.64
CA GLN A 258 -7.21 14.65 -31.23
C GLN A 258 -6.33 15.01 -32.43
N GLU A 259 -6.86 14.88 -33.63
CA GLU A 259 -6.26 15.50 -34.79
C GLU A 259 -6.34 17.01 -34.56
N ASN A 260 -5.19 17.63 -34.33
CA ASN A 260 -5.10 19.08 -34.38
C ASN A 260 -5.46 19.47 -35.79
N SER A 261 -6.71 19.88 -36.00
CA SER A 261 -7.07 20.63 -37.20
C SER A 261 -6.27 21.93 -37.18
N LEU A 262 -5.24 21.98 -37.98
CA LEU A 262 -4.59 23.22 -38.38
C LEU A 262 -5.58 24.12 -39.11
#